data_8aa111d1e22f5ee9c55f319c4161f5c5
#
_entry.id   8aa111d1e22f5ee9c55f319c4161f5c5
#
_cell.length_a   1.000
_cell.length_b   1.000
_cell.length_c   1.000
_cell.angle_alpha   90.00
_cell.angle_beta   90.00
_cell.angle_gamma   90.00
#
_symmetry.space_group_name_H-M   'P 1'
#
loop_
_entity.id
_entity.type
_entity.pdbx_description
1 polymer ?
#
loop_
_entity_poly.entity_id
_entity_poly.type
_entity_poly.pdbx_seq_one_letter_code
_entity_poly.pdbx_strand_id
1 'polypeptide(L)'
;MKQQKDNWVKILFSFAAPCKGKMALSVFCAILSVAGGFIPFWAVYEILLAFINQNVTLNGILIWCLVGAAGYLLRVACHGISTILAHISAYTVLEGIRLKIADRLMKAPLGEVMGRRIGYLKNIIMDKVEDLEPPLAHMIPELTSNLLLPVAIFTWMMVIDWRMGLAVLIAPVLAMIPMSVSYTHLTLPTNSRV
;
A
#
# COMPACT_ATOMS: atom_id res chain seq x y z
N MET A 1 -19.30 28.04 -19.59
CA MET A 1 -19.21 26.58 -19.54
C MET A 1 -18.85 26.18 -18.11
N LYS A 2 -19.80 25.66 -17.33
CA LYS A 2 -19.51 25.07 -16.00
C LYS A 2 -18.68 23.80 -16.23
N GLN A 3 -17.41 23.81 -15.88
CA GLN A 3 -16.62 22.59 -15.75
C GLN A 3 -17.30 21.74 -14.66
N GLN A 4 -18.01 20.74 -15.10
CA GLN A 4 -18.50 19.66 -14.26
C GLN A 4 -17.23 19.00 -13.71
N LYS A 5 -16.93 19.25 -12.43
CA LYS A 5 -15.90 18.53 -11.66
C LYS A 5 -16.43 17.11 -11.51
N ASP A 6 -16.39 16.35 -12.62
CA ASP A 6 -16.66 14.93 -12.57
C ASP A 6 -15.71 14.35 -11.52
N ASN A 7 -16.30 13.73 -10.52
CA ASN A 7 -15.54 13.13 -9.42
C ASN A 7 -14.64 12.06 -10.05
N TRP A 8 -13.40 12.41 -10.40
CA TRP A 8 -12.40 11.52 -10.99
C TRP A 8 -12.31 10.20 -10.22
N VAL A 9 -12.54 10.24 -8.90
CA VAL A 9 -12.63 9.09 -8.01
C VAL A 9 -13.78 8.16 -8.44
N LYS A 10 -14.99 8.68 -8.75
CA LYS A 10 -16.10 7.86 -9.23
C LYS A 10 -15.79 7.19 -10.55
N ILE A 11 -15.13 7.90 -11.45
CA ILE A 11 -14.71 7.36 -12.75
C ILE A 11 -13.71 6.22 -12.54
N LEU A 12 -12.70 6.41 -11.70
CA LEU A 12 -11.71 5.38 -11.38
C LEU A 12 -12.37 4.15 -10.75
N PHE A 13 -13.26 4.35 -9.76
CA PHE A 13 -14.02 3.25 -9.15
C PHE A 13 -14.95 2.53 -10.13
N SER A 14 -15.44 3.19 -11.18
CA SER A 14 -16.24 2.53 -12.23
C SER A 14 -15.40 1.53 -13.04
N PHE A 15 -14.13 1.85 -13.29
CA PHE A 15 -13.18 0.93 -13.93
C PHE A 15 -12.72 -0.19 -13.01
N ALA A 16 -12.69 0.06 -11.69
CA ALA A 16 -12.37 -0.95 -10.69
C ALA A 16 -13.54 -1.92 -10.40
N ALA A 17 -14.75 -1.62 -10.90
CA ALA A 17 -15.95 -2.44 -10.63
C ALA A 17 -15.76 -3.94 -10.92
N PRO A 18 -15.15 -4.39 -12.02
CA PRO A 18 -14.95 -5.82 -12.30
C PRO A 18 -13.93 -6.47 -11.36
N CYS A 19 -13.06 -5.69 -10.71
CA CYS A 19 -11.99 -6.18 -9.85
C CYS A 19 -12.29 -6.07 -8.35
N LYS A 20 -13.48 -5.59 -7.96
CA LYS A 20 -13.84 -5.35 -6.54
C LYS A 20 -13.58 -6.54 -5.63
N GLY A 21 -13.89 -7.76 -6.08
CA GLY A 21 -13.63 -8.98 -5.31
C GLY A 21 -12.15 -9.25 -5.07
N LYS A 22 -11.31 -9.08 -6.10
CA LYS A 22 -9.85 -9.25 -6.00
C LYS A 22 -9.24 -8.17 -5.11
N MET A 23 -9.69 -6.93 -5.23
CA MET A 23 -9.24 -5.82 -4.38
C MET A 23 -9.64 -6.02 -2.92
N ALA A 24 -10.88 -6.46 -2.65
CA ALA A 24 -11.33 -6.78 -1.30
C ALA A 24 -10.52 -7.93 -0.68
N LEU A 25 -10.24 -8.97 -1.47
CA LEU A 25 -9.39 -10.09 -1.03
C LEU A 25 -7.95 -9.64 -0.77
N SER A 26 -7.40 -8.75 -1.60
CA SER A 26 -6.07 -8.15 -1.38
C SER A 26 -6.02 -7.42 -0.03
N VAL A 27 -7.01 -6.57 0.28
CA VAL A 27 -7.09 -5.85 1.56
C VAL A 27 -7.23 -6.83 2.73
N PHE A 28 -8.06 -7.85 2.59
CA PHE A 28 -8.20 -8.89 3.61
C PHE A 28 -6.89 -9.63 3.88
N CYS A 29 -6.17 -10.03 2.83
CA CYS A 29 -4.84 -10.63 2.97
C CYS A 29 -3.83 -9.67 3.59
N ALA A 30 -3.89 -8.37 3.27
CA ALA A 30 -3.04 -7.35 3.90
C ALA A 30 -3.29 -7.27 5.42
N ILE A 31 -4.55 -7.27 5.85
CA ILE A 31 -4.92 -7.27 7.27
C ILE A 31 -4.41 -8.54 7.96
N LEU A 32 -4.62 -9.69 7.33
CA LEU A 32 -4.15 -10.98 7.87
C LEU A 32 -2.61 -11.04 7.96
N SER A 33 -1.91 -10.44 6.99
CA SER A 33 -0.46 -10.29 7.03
C SER A 33 0.00 -9.46 8.24
N VAL A 34 -0.68 -8.35 8.54
CA VAL A 34 -0.40 -7.54 9.73
C VAL A 34 -0.61 -8.36 11.00
N ALA A 35 -1.73 -9.05 11.11
CA ALA A 35 -2.01 -9.92 12.27
C ALA A 35 -0.95 -11.02 12.42
N GLY A 36 -0.57 -11.70 11.33
CA GLY A 36 0.52 -12.69 11.31
C GLY A 36 1.86 -12.10 11.75
N GLY A 37 2.11 -10.81 11.46
CA GLY A 37 3.30 -10.10 11.87
C GLY A 37 3.43 -9.86 13.37
N PHE A 38 2.33 -9.90 14.15
CA PHE A 38 2.37 -9.80 15.61
C PHE A 38 2.78 -11.10 16.30
N ILE A 39 2.55 -12.24 15.66
CA ILE A 39 2.83 -13.57 16.27
C ILE A 39 4.30 -13.73 16.69
N PRO A 40 5.32 -13.37 15.88
CA PRO A 40 6.71 -13.45 16.30
C PRO A 40 7.03 -12.60 17.54
N PHE A 41 6.44 -11.40 17.63
CA PHE A 41 6.65 -10.53 18.81
C PHE A 41 6.02 -11.14 20.06
N TRP A 42 4.84 -11.73 19.93
CA TRP A 42 4.21 -12.48 21.03
C TRP A 42 5.06 -13.68 21.44
N ALA A 43 5.59 -14.43 20.49
CA ALA A 43 6.48 -15.56 20.79
C ALA A 43 7.74 -15.14 21.56
N VAL A 44 8.36 -14.02 21.17
CA VAL A 44 9.52 -13.46 21.90
C VAL A 44 9.11 -13.04 23.32
N TYR A 45 7.95 -12.40 23.48
CA TYR A 45 7.44 -12.02 24.80
C TYR A 45 7.27 -13.22 25.74
N GLU A 46 6.68 -14.33 25.26
CA GLU A 46 6.50 -15.55 26.05
C GLU A 46 7.84 -16.21 26.44
N ILE A 47 8.81 -16.20 25.52
CA ILE A 47 10.16 -16.68 25.81
C ILE A 47 10.81 -15.84 26.92
N LEU A 48 10.71 -14.50 26.84
CA LEU A 48 11.25 -13.60 27.86
C LEU A 48 10.57 -13.80 29.22
N LEU A 49 9.25 -13.98 29.26
CA LEU A 49 8.53 -14.30 30.49
C LEU A 49 8.99 -15.60 31.12
N ALA A 50 9.26 -16.64 30.31
CA ALA A 50 9.79 -17.90 30.82
C ALA A 50 11.17 -17.72 31.50
N PHE A 51 12.03 -16.83 30.94
CA PHE A 51 13.30 -16.49 31.55
C PHE A 51 13.15 -15.73 32.89
N ILE A 52 12.26 -14.71 32.90
CA ILE A 52 12.00 -13.92 34.12
C ILE A 52 11.46 -14.80 35.24
N ASN A 53 10.53 -15.71 34.92
CA ASN A 53 9.90 -16.61 35.87
C ASN A 53 10.76 -17.84 36.23
N GLN A 54 12.00 -17.93 35.73
CA GLN A 54 12.92 -19.05 35.92
C GLN A 54 12.34 -20.44 35.56
N ASN A 55 11.35 -20.43 34.65
CA ASN A 55 10.67 -21.64 34.19
C ASN A 55 11.04 -21.97 32.74
N VAL A 56 12.34 -21.97 32.47
CA VAL A 56 12.88 -22.17 31.10
C VAL A 56 12.96 -23.66 30.83
N THR A 57 12.23 -24.11 29.78
CA THR A 57 12.34 -25.47 29.24
C THR A 57 12.74 -25.42 27.78
N LEU A 58 13.61 -26.29 27.33
CA LEU A 58 14.05 -26.35 25.93
C LEU A 58 12.85 -26.55 24.99
N ASN A 59 11.92 -27.44 25.38
CA ASN A 59 10.70 -27.69 24.59
C ASN A 59 9.80 -26.44 24.48
N GLY A 60 9.68 -25.67 25.59
CA GLY A 60 8.91 -24.41 25.57
C GLY A 60 9.51 -23.38 24.61
N ILE A 61 10.84 -23.21 24.65
CA ILE A 61 11.53 -22.32 23.70
C ILE A 61 11.33 -22.76 22.27
N LEU A 62 11.50 -24.06 21.98
CA LEU A 62 11.32 -24.59 20.62
C LEU A 62 9.90 -24.40 20.10
N ILE A 63 8.88 -24.61 20.93
CA ILE A 63 7.48 -24.38 20.56
C ILE A 63 7.26 -22.93 20.19
N TRP A 64 7.69 -21.97 21.01
CA TRP A 64 7.52 -20.56 20.71
C TRP A 64 8.33 -20.09 19.50
N CYS A 65 9.52 -20.63 19.28
CA CYS A 65 10.29 -20.40 18.05
C CYS A 65 9.52 -20.88 16.81
N LEU A 66 8.91 -22.07 16.87
CA LEU A 66 8.10 -22.60 15.76
C LEU A 66 6.84 -21.76 15.54
N VAL A 67 6.16 -21.33 16.59
CA VAL A 67 5.00 -20.44 16.51
C VAL A 67 5.39 -19.10 15.87
N GLY A 68 6.49 -18.51 16.29
CA GLY A 68 7.02 -17.28 15.70
C GLY A 68 7.39 -17.43 14.23
N ALA A 69 8.05 -18.53 13.87
CA ALA A 69 8.38 -18.84 12.48
C ALA A 69 7.11 -19.05 11.62
N ALA A 70 6.11 -19.77 12.11
CA ALA A 70 4.84 -19.97 11.43
C ALA A 70 4.09 -18.64 11.22
N GLY A 71 4.06 -17.77 12.24
CA GLY A 71 3.49 -16.44 12.13
C GLY A 71 4.19 -15.57 11.07
N TYR A 72 5.52 -15.62 11.02
CA TYR A 72 6.29 -14.92 10.01
C TYR A 72 6.03 -15.44 8.59
N LEU A 73 5.96 -16.76 8.41
CA LEU A 73 5.62 -17.37 7.12
C LEU A 73 4.21 -16.97 6.68
N LEU A 74 3.24 -16.99 7.59
CA LEU A 74 1.88 -16.52 7.33
C LEU A 74 1.87 -15.06 6.86
N ARG A 75 2.62 -14.19 7.56
CA ARG A 75 2.78 -12.78 7.17
C ARG A 75 3.29 -12.65 5.75
N VAL A 76 4.39 -13.31 5.41
CA VAL A 76 5.03 -13.22 4.08
C VAL A 76 4.10 -13.76 2.98
N ALA A 77 3.48 -14.90 3.22
CA ALA A 77 2.56 -15.51 2.25
C ALA A 77 1.34 -14.60 2.01
N CYS A 78 0.69 -14.12 3.06
CA CYS A 78 -0.47 -13.23 2.94
C CYS A 78 -0.10 -11.89 2.29
N HIS A 79 1.07 -11.31 2.61
CA HIS A 79 1.54 -10.10 1.96
C HIS A 79 1.80 -10.31 0.46
N GLY A 80 2.46 -11.40 0.09
CA GLY A 80 2.70 -11.75 -1.31
C GLY A 80 1.39 -11.92 -2.11
N ILE A 81 0.42 -12.66 -1.55
CA ILE A 81 -0.89 -12.84 -2.17
C ILE A 81 -1.61 -11.50 -2.33
N SER A 82 -1.59 -10.66 -1.28
CA SER A 82 -2.19 -9.32 -1.32
C SER A 82 -1.61 -8.48 -2.45
N THR A 83 -0.28 -8.43 -2.58
CA THR A 83 0.42 -7.67 -3.61
C THR A 83 0.10 -8.19 -5.02
N ILE A 84 0.13 -9.50 -5.23
CA ILE A 84 -0.22 -10.11 -6.52
C ILE A 84 -1.65 -9.74 -6.94
N LEU A 85 -2.61 -9.85 -6.02
CA LEU A 85 -4.01 -9.53 -6.30
C LEU A 85 -4.20 -8.03 -6.61
N ALA A 86 -3.45 -7.16 -5.94
CA ALA A 86 -3.46 -5.73 -6.18
C ALA A 86 -2.91 -5.39 -7.58
N HIS A 87 -1.78 -5.96 -7.99
CA HIS A 87 -1.22 -5.78 -9.32
C HIS A 87 -2.14 -6.31 -10.43
N ILE A 88 -2.70 -7.52 -10.27
CA ILE A 88 -3.68 -8.06 -11.22
C ILE A 88 -4.88 -7.11 -11.36
N SER A 89 -5.36 -6.55 -10.26
CA SER A 89 -6.48 -5.61 -10.28
C SER A 89 -6.10 -4.29 -10.96
N ALA A 90 -4.91 -3.76 -10.69
CA ALA A 90 -4.40 -2.55 -11.32
C ALA A 90 -4.30 -2.72 -12.84
N TYR A 91 -3.66 -3.78 -13.32
CA TYR A 91 -3.53 -4.05 -14.76
C TYR A 91 -4.89 -4.22 -15.46
N THR A 92 -5.86 -4.86 -14.81
CA THR A 92 -7.21 -4.98 -15.38
C THR A 92 -7.90 -3.61 -15.49
N VAL A 93 -7.68 -2.71 -14.52
CA VAL A 93 -8.19 -1.33 -14.58
C VAL A 93 -7.51 -0.54 -15.72
N LEU A 94 -6.18 -0.64 -15.82
CA LEU A 94 -5.39 0.02 -16.88
C LEU A 94 -5.82 -0.44 -18.28
N GLU A 95 -6.01 -1.75 -18.46
CA GLU A 95 -6.53 -2.33 -19.69
C GLU A 95 -7.90 -1.74 -20.06
N GLY A 96 -8.83 -1.69 -19.11
CA GLY A 96 -10.15 -1.11 -19.32
C GLY A 96 -10.08 0.37 -19.72
N ILE A 97 -9.18 1.15 -19.15
CA ILE A 97 -8.95 2.54 -19.51
C ILE A 97 -8.38 2.64 -20.93
N ARG A 98 -7.36 1.84 -21.27
CA ARG A 98 -6.75 1.82 -22.61
C ARG A 98 -7.76 1.45 -23.69
N LEU A 99 -8.56 0.41 -23.46
CA LEU A 99 -9.62 0.00 -24.40
C LEU A 99 -10.66 1.10 -24.62
N LYS A 100 -11.06 1.80 -23.56
CA LYS A 100 -12.02 2.90 -23.67
C LYS A 100 -11.45 4.11 -24.41
N ILE A 101 -10.18 4.41 -24.23
CA ILE A 101 -9.48 5.46 -24.99
C ILE A 101 -9.41 5.06 -26.47
N ALA A 102 -9.00 3.82 -26.77
CA ALA A 102 -8.92 3.30 -28.14
C ALA A 102 -10.29 3.35 -28.85
N ASP A 103 -11.37 2.90 -28.19
CA ASP A 103 -12.73 2.97 -28.74
C ASP A 103 -13.16 4.41 -29.06
N ARG A 104 -12.83 5.35 -28.17
CA ARG A 104 -13.12 6.77 -28.44
C ARG A 104 -12.32 7.34 -29.61
N LEU A 105 -11.04 6.95 -29.72
CA LEU A 105 -10.20 7.39 -30.86
C LEU A 105 -10.68 6.82 -32.19
N MET A 106 -11.14 5.57 -32.23
CA MET A 106 -11.72 4.96 -33.44
C MET A 106 -13.03 5.63 -33.89
N LYS A 107 -13.79 6.19 -32.94
CA LYS A 107 -15.06 6.90 -33.23
C LYS A 107 -14.87 8.39 -33.48
N ALA A 108 -13.67 8.94 -33.24
CA ALA A 108 -13.40 10.35 -33.45
C ALA A 108 -13.26 10.68 -34.94
N PRO A 109 -13.66 11.88 -35.38
CA PRO A 109 -13.43 12.34 -36.76
C PRO A 109 -11.95 12.29 -37.13
N LEU A 110 -11.61 11.75 -38.28
CA LEU A 110 -10.23 11.54 -38.73
C LEU A 110 -9.40 12.84 -38.67
N GLY A 111 -10.00 14.00 -38.99
CA GLY A 111 -9.34 15.29 -38.95
C GLY A 111 -8.90 15.71 -37.54
N GLU A 112 -9.64 15.33 -36.48
CA GLU A 112 -9.23 15.60 -35.10
C GLU A 112 -8.08 14.70 -34.65
N VAL A 113 -8.07 13.45 -35.09
CA VAL A 113 -7.00 12.48 -34.74
C VAL A 113 -5.72 12.83 -35.52
N MET A 114 -5.81 13.13 -36.81
CA MET A 114 -4.64 13.49 -37.64
C MET A 114 -4.05 14.86 -37.28
N GLY A 115 -4.86 15.77 -36.73
CA GLY A 115 -4.38 17.07 -36.24
C GLY A 115 -3.53 16.97 -34.97
N ARG A 116 -3.48 15.81 -34.31
CA ARG A 116 -2.66 15.59 -33.11
C ARG A 116 -1.38 14.83 -33.46
N ARG A 117 -0.28 15.22 -32.80
CA ARG A 117 0.99 14.49 -32.97
C ARG A 117 0.84 13.07 -32.46
N ILE A 118 1.26 12.07 -33.22
CA ILE A 118 1.21 10.64 -32.88
C ILE A 118 1.92 10.38 -31.53
N GLY A 119 3.05 11.05 -31.28
CA GLY A 119 3.75 10.96 -30.01
C GLY A 119 2.94 11.43 -28.79
N TYR A 120 2.07 12.44 -28.96
CA TYR A 120 1.16 12.89 -27.90
C TYR A 120 0.10 11.83 -27.57
N LEU A 121 -0.49 11.22 -28.60
CA LEU A 121 -1.47 10.15 -28.41
C LEU A 121 -0.84 8.92 -27.74
N LYS A 122 0.37 8.53 -28.18
CA LYS A 122 1.14 7.46 -27.56
C LYS A 122 1.39 7.75 -26.06
N ASN A 123 1.87 8.95 -25.75
CA ASN A 123 2.13 9.35 -24.35
C ASN A 123 0.88 9.23 -23.48
N ILE A 124 -0.30 9.67 -23.96
CA ILE A 124 -1.54 9.55 -23.19
C ILE A 124 -1.90 8.07 -22.95
N ILE A 125 -1.87 7.24 -24.00
CA ILE A 125 -2.38 5.86 -23.93
C ILE A 125 -1.40 4.95 -23.17
N MET A 126 -0.10 5.17 -23.36
CA MET A 126 0.92 4.33 -22.73
C MET A 126 1.37 4.92 -21.41
N ASP A 127 2.03 6.07 -21.46
CA ASP A 127 2.76 6.59 -20.30
C ASP A 127 1.81 7.15 -19.22
N LYS A 128 0.80 7.96 -19.61
CA LYS A 128 -0.14 8.53 -18.64
C LYS A 128 -1.11 7.53 -18.02
N VAL A 129 -1.43 6.47 -18.72
CA VAL A 129 -2.21 5.37 -18.14
C VAL A 129 -1.34 4.52 -17.22
N GLU A 130 -0.07 4.27 -17.58
CA GLU A 130 0.90 3.56 -16.73
C GLU A 130 1.14 4.28 -15.39
N ASP A 131 1.18 5.62 -15.38
CA ASP A 131 1.31 6.45 -14.17
C ASP A 131 0.21 6.15 -13.11
N LEU A 132 -0.88 5.48 -13.48
CA LEU A 132 -1.95 5.06 -12.56
C LEU A 132 -1.67 3.70 -11.88
N GLU A 133 -0.70 2.92 -12.37
CA GLU A 133 -0.37 1.61 -11.77
C GLU A 133 0.09 1.74 -10.32
N PRO A 134 1.10 2.57 -9.98
CA PRO A 134 1.62 2.62 -8.62
C PRO A 134 0.55 2.95 -7.57
N PRO A 135 -0.33 3.97 -7.76
CA PRO A 135 -1.38 4.23 -6.79
C PRO A 135 -2.41 3.09 -6.69
N LEU A 136 -2.72 2.40 -7.77
CA LEU A 136 -3.69 1.30 -7.74
C LEU A 136 -3.12 0.01 -7.16
N ALA A 137 -1.87 -0.33 -7.51
CA ALA A 137 -1.24 -1.58 -7.09
C ALA A 137 -0.66 -1.52 -5.68
N HIS A 138 -0.10 -0.38 -5.28
CA HIS A 138 0.64 -0.24 -4.03
C HIS A 138 -0.14 0.49 -2.94
N MET A 139 -0.84 1.60 -3.27
CA MET A 139 -1.50 2.38 -2.21
C MET A 139 -2.56 1.59 -1.45
N ILE A 140 -3.31 0.70 -2.11
CA ILE A 140 -4.39 -0.04 -1.44
C ILE A 140 -3.84 -1.03 -0.40
N PRO A 141 -2.97 -2.01 -0.75
CA PRO A 141 -2.45 -2.96 0.23
C PRO A 141 -1.46 -2.31 1.21
N GLU A 142 -0.58 -1.43 0.73
CA GLU A 142 0.44 -0.79 1.56
C GLU A 142 -0.14 0.22 2.53
N LEU A 143 -1.09 1.06 2.09
CA LEU A 143 -1.77 2.01 2.98
C LEU A 143 -2.51 1.26 4.09
N THR A 144 -3.17 0.14 3.75
CA THR A 144 -3.84 -0.71 4.73
C THR A 144 -2.83 -1.24 5.76
N SER A 145 -1.73 -1.83 5.32
CA SER A 145 -0.71 -2.40 6.22
C SER A 145 0.03 -1.32 7.01
N ASN A 146 0.43 -0.24 6.35
CA ASN A 146 1.23 0.82 6.95
C ASN A 146 0.43 1.71 7.91
N LEU A 147 -0.89 1.79 7.76
CA LEU A 147 -1.75 2.49 8.70
C LEU A 147 -2.19 1.58 9.85
N LEU A 148 -2.55 0.33 9.55
CA LEU A 148 -3.09 -0.60 10.54
C LEU A 148 -2.05 -0.99 11.60
N LEU A 149 -0.80 -1.23 11.18
CA LEU A 149 0.27 -1.65 12.07
C LEU A 149 0.61 -0.60 13.15
N PRO A 150 0.90 0.68 12.82
CA PRO A 150 1.15 1.71 13.82
C PRO A 150 -0.05 1.96 14.72
N VAL A 151 -1.28 1.97 14.18
CA VAL A 151 -2.50 2.15 14.98
C VAL A 151 -2.69 1.01 15.96
N ALA A 152 -2.47 -0.24 15.54
CA ALA A 152 -2.56 -1.40 16.42
C ALA A 152 -1.51 -1.38 17.53
N ILE A 153 -0.24 -1.04 17.20
CA ILE A 153 0.83 -0.91 18.19
C ILE A 153 0.53 0.21 19.17
N PHE A 154 0.13 1.39 18.68
CA PHE A 154 -0.23 2.53 19.51
C PHE A 154 -1.36 2.19 20.48
N THR A 155 -2.44 1.58 19.96
CA THR A 155 -3.59 1.18 20.78
C THR A 155 -3.16 0.16 21.84
N TRP A 156 -2.36 -0.82 21.47
CA TRP A 156 -1.83 -1.82 22.39
C TRP A 156 -1.00 -1.19 23.51
N MET A 157 -0.09 -0.28 23.16
CA MET A 157 0.75 0.42 24.14
C MET A 157 -0.08 1.31 25.07
N MET A 158 -1.11 1.99 24.56
CA MET A 158 -2.03 2.81 25.37
C MET A 158 -2.83 1.98 26.37
N VAL A 159 -3.15 0.72 26.05
CA VAL A 159 -3.87 -0.20 26.95
C VAL A 159 -2.94 -0.69 28.07
N ILE A 160 -1.65 -0.94 27.77
CA ILE A 160 -0.68 -1.38 28.78
C ILE A 160 -0.32 -0.23 29.72
N ASP A 161 0.14 0.88 29.18
CA ASP A 161 0.47 2.10 29.92
C ASP A 161 0.35 3.31 28.98
N TRP A 162 -0.53 4.25 29.33
CA TRP A 162 -0.76 5.46 28.53
C TRP A 162 0.50 6.31 28.32
N ARG A 163 1.47 6.25 29.28
CA ARG A 163 2.75 6.95 29.17
C ARG A 163 3.63 6.35 28.06
N MET A 164 3.63 5.03 27.93
CA MET A 164 4.31 4.33 26.84
C MET A 164 3.66 4.67 25.49
N GLY A 165 2.34 4.71 25.44
CA GLY A 165 1.60 5.13 24.23
C GLY A 165 1.98 6.54 23.79
N LEU A 166 2.06 7.50 24.70
CA LEU A 166 2.51 8.87 24.39
C LEU A 166 3.97 8.91 23.94
N ALA A 167 4.86 8.12 24.57
CA ALA A 167 6.28 8.06 24.18
C ALA A 167 6.47 7.54 22.75
N VAL A 168 5.65 6.58 22.32
CA VAL A 168 5.69 6.04 20.94
C VAL A 168 5.36 7.11 19.89
N LEU A 169 4.53 8.12 20.21
CA LEU A 169 4.21 9.22 19.28
C LEU A 169 5.39 10.18 19.05
N ILE A 170 6.36 10.22 19.95
CA ILE A 170 7.53 11.10 19.80
C ILE A 170 8.37 10.69 18.60
N ALA A 171 8.58 9.39 18.39
CA ALA A 171 9.43 8.88 17.32
C ALA A 171 8.94 9.28 15.90
N PRO A 172 7.67 9.05 15.51
CA PRO A 172 7.18 9.49 14.20
C PRO A 172 7.17 11.02 14.05
N VAL A 173 6.90 11.79 15.13
CA VAL A 173 6.97 13.25 15.07
C VAL A 173 8.40 13.72 14.80
N LEU A 174 9.39 13.16 15.48
CA LEU A 174 10.79 13.47 15.24
C LEU A 174 11.24 13.04 13.83
N ALA A 175 10.73 11.92 13.31
CA ALA A 175 11.05 11.44 11.96
C ALA A 175 10.46 12.33 10.85
N MET A 176 9.39 13.08 11.11
CA MET A 176 8.83 14.03 10.15
C MET A 176 9.74 15.25 9.89
N ILE A 177 10.59 15.63 10.85
CA ILE A 177 11.49 16.79 10.72
C ILE A 177 12.49 16.61 9.57
N PRO A 178 13.34 15.55 9.54
CA PRO A 178 14.27 15.36 8.43
C PRO A 178 13.55 15.08 7.10
N MET A 179 12.38 14.46 7.15
CA MET A 179 11.59 14.18 5.95
C MET A 179 11.07 15.46 5.30
N SER A 180 10.58 16.43 6.08
CA SER A 180 10.13 17.72 5.57
C SER A 180 11.28 18.53 4.95
N VAL A 181 12.46 18.49 5.56
CA VAL A 181 13.66 19.14 5.02
C VAL A 181 14.09 18.50 3.71
N SER A 182 14.09 17.18 3.62
CA SER A 182 14.45 16.45 2.39
C SER A 182 13.50 16.77 1.23
N TYR A 183 12.20 16.85 1.47
CA TYR A 183 11.23 17.25 0.44
C TYR A 183 11.43 18.68 -0.06
N THR A 184 11.75 19.63 0.80
CA THR A 184 12.00 21.02 0.40
C THR A 184 13.25 21.15 -0.45
N HIS A 185 14.29 20.38 -0.18
CA HIS A 185 15.52 20.37 -0.99
C HIS A 185 15.34 19.67 -2.35
N LEU A 186 14.51 18.63 -2.44
CA LEU A 186 14.22 17.94 -3.70
C LEU A 186 13.29 18.71 -4.64
N THR A 187 12.46 19.60 -4.10
CA THR A 187 11.50 20.41 -4.88
C THR A 187 12.05 21.76 -5.32
N LEU A 188 13.23 22.13 -4.87
CA LEU A 188 13.90 23.33 -5.40
C LEU A 188 14.28 23.07 -6.87
N PRO A 189 13.80 23.90 -7.83
CA PRO A 189 14.23 23.77 -9.21
C PRO A 189 15.75 23.99 -9.27
N THR A 190 16.49 22.93 -9.60
CA THR A 190 17.89 23.06 -9.96
C THR A 190 17.93 23.90 -11.24
N ASN A 191 18.16 25.19 -11.09
CA ASN A 191 18.32 26.11 -12.19
C ASN A 191 19.70 25.85 -12.81
N SER A 192 19.85 24.70 -13.48
CA SER A 192 21.01 24.44 -14.33
C SER A 192 20.83 25.23 -15.62
N ARG A 193 21.16 26.53 -15.59
CA ARG A 193 21.53 27.23 -16.78
C ARG A 193 22.93 26.73 -17.20
N VAL A 194 22.95 25.88 -18.18
CA VAL A 194 24.09 25.75 -19.13
C VAL A 194 23.48 25.78 -20.52
#